data_18823bd8802a43235ac5a8e7ff143f6a
#
_entry.id   18823bd8802a43235ac5a8e7ff143f6a
#
_cell.length_a   1.000
_cell.length_b   1.000
_cell.length_c   1.000
_cell.angle_alpha   90.00
_cell.angle_beta   90.00
_cell.angle_gamma   90.00
#
_symmetry.space_group_name_H-M   'P 1'
#
loop_
_entity.id
_entity.type
_entity.pdbx_description
1 polymer ?
#
loop_
_entity_poly.entity_id
_entity_poly.type
_entity_poly.pdbx_seq_one_letter_code
_entity_poly.pdbx_strand_id
1 'polypeptide(L)'
;MRVMIIDDDVVSRMVLMHLVDSAGAFAVLEAEDGEDAWRQLQAGARPAIVFCDLRMPHLSGMALLARVKADAAYAGMPFVLVSAAGDAATMEQALGLGADGYIVKPFDSAKVGAYLARLVDAGLAADSVADESPDATMRRLGIDATRLRLYLGGLERQLAGAVQEIAQLEAGGRVDAAQAALARLGEGCAMLGLHGAAAGLAAVEGGGLPGPEGLQTQLEAALAAVLRRQEMLGGMTA
;
A
#
# COMPACT_ATOMS: atom_id res chain seq x y z
N MET A 1 -7.06 5.62 -8.02
CA MET A 1 -6.39 6.31 -6.89
C MET A 1 -6.58 7.81 -6.99
N ARG A 2 -6.61 8.55 -5.85
CA ARG A 2 -6.71 10.02 -5.85
C ARG A 2 -5.37 10.67 -5.51
N VAL A 3 -4.98 11.71 -6.25
CA VAL A 3 -3.79 12.51 -6.01
C VAL A 3 -4.25 13.92 -5.63
N MET A 4 -3.75 14.48 -4.53
CA MET A 4 -4.06 15.86 -4.17
C MET A 4 -2.92 16.78 -4.60
N ILE A 5 -3.26 17.84 -5.31
CA ILE A 5 -2.32 18.86 -5.81
C ILE A 5 -2.68 20.19 -5.18
N ILE A 6 -1.73 20.79 -4.48
CA ILE A 6 -1.91 22.03 -3.70
C ILE A 6 -0.87 23.04 -4.16
N ASP A 7 -1.30 24.11 -4.82
CA ASP A 7 -0.43 25.16 -5.33
C ASP A 7 -1.30 26.43 -5.54
N ASP A 8 -0.86 27.60 -5.11
CA ASP A 8 -1.58 28.85 -5.29
C ASP A 8 -1.42 29.40 -6.72
N ASP A 9 -0.37 28.99 -7.44
CA ASP A 9 -0.19 29.31 -8.85
C ASP A 9 -0.95 28.33 -9.75
N VAL A 10 -1.98 28.84 -10.42
CA VAL A 10 -2.84 28.07 -11.35
C VAL A 10 -2.02 27.40 -12.45
N VAL A 11 -1.00 28.07 -13.00
CA VAL A 11 -0.19 27.53 -14.09
C VAL A 11 0.64 26.33 -13.59
N SER A 12 1.28 26.48 -12.45
CA SER A 12 2.05 25.43 -11.78
C SER A 12 1.16 24.21 -11.49
N ARG A 13 -0.03 24.46 -10.94
CA ARG A 13 -1.02 23.41 -10.64
C ARG A 13 -1.46 22.67 -11.90
N MET A 14 -1.76 23.39 -13.00
CA MET A 14 -2.12 22.78 -14.29
C MET A 14 -0.99 21.92 -14.89
N VAL A 15 0.27 22.36 -14.78
CA VAL A 15 1.41 21.58 -15.26
C VAL A 15 1.54 20.29 -14.48
N LEU A 16 1.42 20.34 -13.16
CA LEU A 16 1.51 19.16 -12.32
C LEU A 16 0.35 18.19 -12.56
N MET A 17 -0.87 18.72 -12.76
CA MET A 17 -2.05 17.93 -13.17
C MET A 17 -1.79 17.17 -14.48
N HIS A 18 -1.25 17.87 -15.49
CA HIS A 18 -0.91 17.25 -16.76
C HIS A 18 0.13 16.13 -16.61
N LEU A 19 1.12 16.30 -15.74
CA LEU A 19 2.11 15.26 -15.47
C LEU A 19 1.48 14.06 -14.75
N VAL A 20 0.55 14.27 -13.83
CA VAL A 20 -0.19 13.22 -13.14
C VAL A 20 -1.08 12.45 -14.13
N ASP A 21 -1.83 13.14 -14.98
CA ASP A 21 -2.68 12.54 -16.02
C ASP A 21 -1.85 11.71 -17.03
N SER A 22 -0.66 12.22 -17.39
CA SER A 22 0.25 11.52 -18.31
C SER A 22 0.87 10.26 -17.70
N ALA A 23 0.94 10.17 -16.38
CA ALA A 23 1.53 9.04 -15.66
C ALA A 23 0.54 7.87 -15.44
N GLY A 24 -0.78 8.10 -15.57
CA GLY A 24 -1.79 7.05 -15.42
C GLY A 24 -3.18 7.56 -15.07
N ALA A 25 -4.11 6.64 -14.82
CA ALA A 25 -5.50 6.94 -14.48
C ALA A 25 -5.64 7.36 -13.00
N PHE A 26 -5.29 8.58 -12.68
CA PHE A 26 -5.46 9.18 -11.37
C PHE A 26 -6.60 10.18 -11.35
N ALA A 27 -7.38 10.21 -10.28
CA ALA A 27 -8.34 11.29 -10.05
C ALA A 27 -7.65 12.38 -9.24
N VAL A 28 -7.64 13.61 -9.74
CA VAL A 28 -6.98 14.74 -9.08
C VAL A 28 -7.96 15.46 -8.15
N LEU A 29 -7.49 15.79 -6.95
CA LEU A 29 -8.11 16.72 -6.01
C LEU A 29 -7.24 17.98 -6.02
N GLU A 30 -7.85 19.13 -6.30
CA GLU A 30 -7.16 20.41 -6.31
C GLU A 30 -7.42 21.18 -5.03
N ALA A 31 -6.41 21.91 -4.55
CA ALA A 31 -6.54 22.91 -3.51
C ALA A 31 -5.68 24.14 -3.87
N GLU A 32 -6.17 25.33 -3.52
CA GLU A 32 -5.51 26.59 -3.83
C GLU A 32 -4.46 26.99 -2.79
N ASP A 33 -4.57 26.46 -1.58
CA ASP A 33 -3.64 26.68 -0.47
C ASP A 33 -3.73 25.56 0.58
N GLY A 34 -2.90 25.62 1.60
CA GLY A 34 -2.88 24.62 2.66
C GLY A 34 -4.15 24.60 3.52
N GLU A 35 -4.85 25.71 3.68
CA GLU A 35 -6.09 25.77 4.45
C GLU A 35 -7.25 25.13 3.70
N ASP A 36 -7.33 25.34 2.38
CA ASP A 36 -8.32 24.67 1.53
C ASP A 36 -8.06 23.16 1.51
N ALA A 37 -6.80 22.73 1.33
CA ALA A 37 -6.42 21.33 1.41
C ALA A 37 -6.81 20.69 2.75
N TRP A 38 -6.53 21.38 3.85
CA TRP A 38 -6.88 20.88 5.17
C TRP A 38 -8.39 20.71 5.37
N ARG A 39 -9.18 21.68 4.90
CA ARG A 39 -10.66 21.57 4.93
C ARG A 39 -11.16 20.36 4.14
N GLN A 40 -10.60 20.10 2.96
CA GLN A 40 -10.96 18.93 2.15
C GLN A 40 -10.61 17.62 2.86
N LEU A 41 -9.44 17.53 3.50
CA LEU A 41 -9.04 16.39 4.32
C LEU A 41 -10.03 16.17 5.47
N GLN A 42 -10.35 17.21 6.23
CA GLN A 42 -11.34 17.13 7.32
C GLN A 42 -12.75 16.75 6.83
N ALA A 43 -13.12 17.14 5.61
CA ALA A 43 -14.37 16.74 4.98
C ALA A 43 -14.37 15.28 4.48
N GLY A 44 -13.29 14.53 4.72
CA GLY A 44 -13.19 13.10 4.40
C GLY A 44 -12.43 12.78 3.13
N ALA A 45 -11.73 13.74 2.49
CA ALA A 45 -10.85 13.43 1.39
C ALA A 45 -9.72 12.50 1.87
N ARG A 46 -9.42 11.48 1.06
CA ARG A 46 -8.35 10.49 1.34
C ARG A 46 -7.51 10.34 0.06
N PRO A 47 -6.59 11.28 -0.22
CA PRO A 47 -5.65 11.12 -1.31
C PRO A 47 -4.62 10.04 -0.97
N ALA A 48 -4.16 9.32 -2.01
CA ALA A 48 -3.09 8.35 -1.90
C ALA A 48 -1.71 9.01 -1.79
N ILE A 49 -1.58 10.25 -2.30
CA ILE A 49 -0.41 11.12 -2.17
C ILE A 49 -0.82 12.59 -2.26
N VAL A 50 -0.04 13.44 -1.63
CA VAL A 50 -0.15 14.89 -1.72
C VAL A 50 1.12 15.46 -2.36
N PHE A 51 0.95 16.29 -3.39
CA PHE A 51 1.96 17.21 -3.90
C PHE A 51 1.59 18.62 -3.47
N CYS A 52 2.43 19.27 -2.70
CA CYS A 52 2.12 20.56 -2.07
C CYS A 52 3.22 21.57 -2.30
N ASP A 53 2.87 22.74 -2.85
CA ASP A 53 3.81 23.85 -2.90
C ASP A 53 4.22 24.27 -1.49
N LEU A 54 5.47 24.66 -1.38
CA LEU A 54 6.06 25.08 -0.11
C LEU A 54 5.54 26.43 0.35
N ARG A 55 5.39 27.39 -0.60
CA ARG A 55 5.09 28.79 -0.30
C ARG A 55 3.74 29.19 -0.86
N MET A 56 2.75 29.18 -0.01
CA MET A 56 1.38 29.55 -0.33
C MET A 56 0.84 30.54 0.72
N PRO A 57 -0.17 31.33 0.37
CA PRO A 57 -0.88 32.17 1.34
C PRO A 57 -1.60 31.32 2.40
N HIS A 58 -2.06 31.94 3.48
CA HIS A 58 -2.81 31.37 4.59
C HIS A 58 -2.05 30.27 5.33
N LEU A 59 -1.95 29.07 4.77
CA LEU A 59 -1.24 27.95 5.36
C LEU A 59 -0.17 27.44 4.38
N SER A 60 1.12 27.60 4.75
CA SER A 60 2.24 27.14 3.92
C SER A 60 2.30 25.61 3.86
N GLY A 61 2.96 25.06 2.82
CA GLY A 61 3.14 23.61 2.66
C GLY A 61 3.87 22.98 3.83
N MET A 62 4.84 23.67 4.44
CA MET A 62 5.53 23.16 5.62
C MET A 62 4.61 23.08 6.84
N ALA A 63 3.77 24.09 7.05
CA ALA A 63 2.80 24.09 8.15
C ALA A 63 1.69 23.06 7.95
N LEU A 64 1.24 22.87 6.70
CA LEU A 64 0.30 21.79 6.36
C LEU A 64 0.92 20.41 6.59
N LEU A 65 2.18 20.19 6.16
CA LEU A 65 2.90 18.94 6.41
C LEU A 65 2.94 18.62 7.90
N ALA A 66 3.37 19.58 8.74
CA ALA A 66 3.41 19.40 10.18
C ALA A 66 2.03 19.02 10.76
N ARG A 67 0.95 19.68 10.28
CA ARG A 67 -0.42 19.39 10.70
C ARG A 67 -0.87 17.99 10.30
N VAL A 68 -0.58 17.58 9.06
CA VAL A 68 -0.89 16.24 8.52
C VAL A 68 -0.15 15.14 9.29
N LYS A 69 1.14 15.32 9.55
CA LYS A 69 1.95 14.32 10.26
C LYS A 69 1.62 14.24 11.76
N ALA A 70 1.07 15.29 12.34
CA ALA A 70 0.57 15.29 13.73
C ALA A 70 -0.80 14.61 13.89
N ASP A 71 -1.58 14.47 12.83
CA ASP A 71 -2.92 13.85 12.88
C ASP A 71 -2.82 12.35 12.55
N ALA A 72 -3.20 11.50 13.51
CA ALA A 72 -3.13 10.05 13.36
C ALA A 72 -3.93 9.50 12.16
N ALA A 73 -4.97 10.21 11.70
CA ALA A 73 -5.76 9.81 10.53
C ALA A 73 -5.02 10.03 9.20
N TYR A 74 -3.98 10.87 9.18
CA TYR A 74 -3.25 11.28 7.97
C TYR A 74 -1.75 11.07 8.07
N ALA A 75 -1.19 10.76 9.24
CA ALA A 75 0.26 10.67 9.47
C ALA A 75 0.99 9.74 8.48
N GLY A 76 0.33 8.65 8.08
CA GLY A 76 0.86 7.70 7.09
C GLY A 76 0.66 8.12 5.63
N MET A 77 0.01 9.26 5.36
CA MET A 77 -0.24 9.72 3.99
C MET A 77 1.05 10.26 3.37
N PRO A 78 1.47 9.74 2.20
CA PRO A 78 2.62 10.25 1.46
C PRO A 78 2.47 11.73 1.13
N PHE A 79 3.48 12.53 1.49
CA PHE A 79 3.47 13.98 1.32
C PHE A 79 4.77 14.45 0.67
N VAL A 80 4.67 14.97 -0.54
CA VAL A 80 5.79 15.50 -1.33
C VAL A 80 5.69 17.02 -1.39
N LEU A 81 6.73 17.70 -0.90
CA LEU A 81 6.81 19.15 -1.04
C LEU A 81 7.36 19.54 -2.41
N VAL A 82 6.83 20.61 -2.94
CA VAL A 82 7.24 21.22 -4.20
C VAL A 82 7.74 22.64 -3.91
N SER A 83 8.84 23.08 -4.54
CA SER A 83 9.40 24.41 -4.30
C SER A 83 10.09 24.98 -5.54
N ALA A 84 10.02 26.30 -5.68
CA ALA A 84 10.78 27.02 -6.71
C ALA A 84 12.30 27.13 -6.39
N ALA A 85 12.71 26.87 -5.16
CA ALA A 85 14.12 26.95 -4.74
C ALA A 85 14.56 25.64 -4.11
N GLY A 86 15.70 25.12 -4.59
CA GLY A 86 16.36 23.93 -4.02
C GLY A 86 17.26 24.33 -2.84
N ASP A 87 16.67 24.89 -1.77
CA ASP A 87 17.40 25.19 -0.55
C ASP A 87 17.57 23.91 0.28
N ALA A 88 18.83 23.50 0.47
CA ALA A 88 19.16 22.26 1.19
C ALA A 88 18.65 22.29 2.64
N ALA A 89 18.67 23.44 3.31
CA ALA A 89 18.20 23.56 4.69
C ALA A 89 16.67 23.35 4.77
N THR A 90 15.91 23.90 3.83
CA THR A 90 14.46 23.71 3.73
C THR A 90 14.10 22.27 3.42
N MET A 91 14.86 21.62 2.54
CA MET A 91 14.67 20.20 2.21
C MET A 91 14.95 19.31 3.43
N GLU A 92 16.03 19.56 4.17
CA GLU A 92 16.37 18.82 5.38
C GLU A 92 15.28 18.99 6.45
N GLN A 93 14.79 20.21 6.63
CA GLN A 93 13.68 20.50 7.55
C GLN A 93 12.40 19.75 7.17
N ALA A 94 12.05 19.73 5.87
CA ALA A 94 10.88 19.01 5.36
C ALA A 94 10.97 17.50 5.64
N LEU A 95 12.12 16.90 5.34
CA LEU A 95 12.38 15.48 5.61
C LEU A 95 12.35 15.19 7.12
N GLY A 96 12.88 16.07 7.94
CA GLY A 96 12.83 15.98 9.40
C GLY A 96 11.41 16.05 9.98
N LEU A 97 10.49 16.72 9.29
CA LEU A 97 9.05 16.76 9.61
C LEU A 97 8.27 15.56 9.06
N GLY A 98 8.92 14.66 8.34
CA GLY A 98 8.30 13.46 7.78
C GLY A 98 7.75 13.63 6.36
N ALA A 99 8.28 14.58 5.56
CA ALA A 99 7.99 14.60 4.13
C ALA A 99 8.56 13.33 3.47
N ASP A 100 7.79 12.73 2.56
CA ASP A 100 8.19 11.54 1.80
C ASP A 100 9.02 11.92 0.57
N GLY A 101 9.09 13.21 0.24
CA GLY A 101 9.91 13.71 -0.84
C GLY A 101 9.87 15.21 -1.03
N TYR A 102 10.73 15.67 -1.95
CA TYR A 102 10.90 17.07 -2.30
C TYR A 102 11.18 17.21 -3.80
N ILE A 103 10.44 18.07 -4.49
CA ILE A 103 10.60 18.35 -5.91
C ILE A 103 10.91 19.83 -6.09
N VAL A 104 11.92 20.13 -6.88
CA VAL A 104 12.27 21.51 -7.26
C VAL A 104 11.64 21.84 -8.61
N LYS A 105 10.95 22.97 -8.71
CA LYS A 105 10.45 23.53 -9.98
C LYS A 105 11.64 24.02 -10.83
N PRO A 106 11.66 23.87 -12.17
CA PRO A 106 10.57 23.32 -12.97
C PRO A 106 10.40 21.82 -12.77
N PHE A 107 9.15 21.36 -12.94
CA PHE A 107 8.80 19.96 -12.71
C PHE A 107 9.58 19.03 -13.63
N ASP A 108 10.22 18.04 -13.04
CA ASP A 108 10.81 16.90 -13.73
C ASP A 108 9.77 15.78 -13.81
N SER A 109 9.30 15.49 -15.02
CA SER A 109 8.29 14.45 -15.26
C SER A 109 8.73 13.08 -14.74
N ALA A 110 10.02 12.76 -14.81
CA ALA A 110 10.57 11.50 -14.32
C ALA A 110 10.47 11.42 -12.78
N LYS A 111 10.68 12.53 -12.06
CA LYS A 111 10.55 12.57 -10.60
C LYS A 111 9.09 12.43 -10.16
N VAL A 112 8.17 13.18 -10.77
CA VAL A 112 6.73 13.06 -10.50
C VAL A 112 6.28 11.64 -10.81
N GLY A 113 6.64 11.11 -11.97
CA GLY A 113 6.35 9.74 -12.39
C GLY A 113 6.88 8.68 -11.42
N ALA A 114 8.08 8.87 -10.85
CA ALA A 114 8.65 7.94 -9.87
C ALA A 114 7.84 7.88 -8.56
N TYR A 115 7.29 9.01 -8.08
CA TYR A 115 6.39 8.99 -6.92
C TYR A 115 5.07 8.30 -7.24
N LEU A 116 4.50 8.57 -8.41
CA LEU A 116 3.24 7.96 -8.85
C LEU A 116 3.40 6.47 -9.13
N ALA A 117 4.53 6.04 -9.71
CA ALA A 117 4.85 4.62 -9.92
C ALA A 117 4.90 3.86 -8.58
N ARG A 118 5.54 4.42 -7.56
CA ARG A 118 5.53 3.83 -6.21
C ARG A 118 4.13 3.68 -5.63
N LEU A 119 3.22 4.60 -5.94
CA LEU A 119 1.82 4.48 -5.54
C LEU A 119 1.10 3.38 -6.32
N VAL A 120 1.38 3.26 -7.63
CA VAL A 120 0.82 2.20 -8.46
C VAL A 120 1.36 0.86 -7.97
N ASP A 121 2.67 0.76 -7.69
CA ASP A 121 3.27 -0.45 -7.13
C ASP A 121 2.72 -0.74 -5.72
N ALA A 122 2.62 0.26 -4.85
CA ALA A 122 1.98 0.13 -3.54
C ALA A 122 0.47 -0.11 -3.65
N GLY A 123 -0.20 0.48 -4.63
CA GLY A 123 -1.61 0.29 -4.93
C GLY A 123 -1.89 -1.03 -5.65
N LEU A 124 -1.00 -1.47 -6.51
CA LEU A 124 -1.02 -2.83 -7.05
C LEU A 124 -0.71 -3.84 -5.93
N ALA A 125 0.14 -3.50 -4.97
CA ALA A 125 0.31 -4.27 -3.74
C ALA A 125 -0.95 -4.20 -2.84
N ALA A 126 -1.64 -3.05 -2.76
CA ALA A 126 -2.92 -2.92 -2.04
C ALA A 126 -4.12 -3.49 -2.82
N ASP A 127 -4.12 -3.40 -4.16
CA ASP A 127 -5.09 -4.06 -5.03
C ASP A 127 -4.73 -5.55 -5.26
N SER A 128 -3.44 -5.94 -5.12
CA SER A 128 -3.02 -7.33 -5.05
C SER A 128 -3.25 -7.94 -3.66
N VAL A 129 -3.53 -7.10 -2.67
CA VAL A 129 -4.07 -7.51 -1.35
C VAL A 129 -5.58 -7.78 -1.44
N ALA A 130 -6.30 -7.25 -2.44
CA ALA A 130 -7.64 -7.73 -2.75
C ALA A 130 -7.54 -9.14 -3.39
N ASP A 131 -8.13 -10.09 -2.72
CA ASP A 131 -8.22 -11.46 -3.23
C ASP A 131 -8.90 -11.48 -4.61
N GLU A 132 -8.38 -12.28 -5.52
CA GLU A 132 -9.06 -12.53 -6.79
C GLU A 132 -10.45 -13.16 -6.52
N SER A 133 -11.42 -12.91 -7.41
CA SER A 133 -12.66 -13.71 -7.35
C SER A 133 -12.36 -15.19 -7.69
N PRO A 134 -13.13 -16.15 -7.18
CA PRO A 134 -12.96 -17.56 -7.53
C PRO A 134 -12.94 -17.78 -9.05
N ASP A 135 -13.83 -17.09 -9.80
CA ASP A 135 -13.89 -17.17 -11.25
C ASP A 135 -12.62 -16.63 -11.94
N ALA A 136 -12.03 -15.56 -11.43
CA ALA A 136 -10.79 -15.02 -11.96
C ALA A 136 -9.63 -15.99 -11.72
N THR A 137 -9.53 -16.56 -10.53
CA THR A 137 -8.52 -17.57 -10.19
C THR A 137 -8.68 -18.82 -11.06
N MET A 138 -9.89 -19.33 -11.24
CA MET A 138 -10.16 -20.48 -12.10
C MET A 138 -9.78 -20.23 -13.54
N ARG A 139 -10.13 -19.05 -14.10
CA ARG A 139 -9.74 -18.66 -15.47
C ARG A 139 -8.23 -18.56 -15.62
N ARG A 140 -7.54 -17.91 -14.69
CA ARG A 140 -6.09 -17.75 -14.73
C ARG A 140 -5.35 -19.07 -14.65
N LEU A 141 -5.82 -19.99 -13.80
CA LEU A 141 -5.18 -21.29 -13.62
C LEU A 141 -5.67 -22.35 -14.62
N GLY A 142 -6.71 -22.09 -15.41
CA GLY A 142 -7.29 -23.05 -16.33
C GLY A 142 -7.90 -24.27 -15.61
N ILE A 143 -8.49 -24.09 -14.43
CA ILE A 143 -9.05 -25.15 -13.59
C ILE A 143 -10.55 -24.91 -13.31
N ASP A 144 -11.25 -25.97 -12.92
CA ASP A 144 -12.63 -25.92 -12.46
C ASP A 144 -12.75 -25.71 -10.94
N ALA A 145 -13.97 -25.49 -10.47
CA ALA A 145 -14.27 -25.27 -9.05
C ALA A 145 -13.88 -26.49 -8.16
N THR A 146 -13.94 -27.69 -8.71
CA THR A 146 -13.59 -28.91 -7.98
C THR A 146 -12.09 -28.96 -7.70
N ARG A 147 -11.28 -28.62 -8.69
CA ARG A 147 -9.82 -28.55 -8.54
C ARG A 147 -9.40 -27.38 -7.64
N LEU A 148 -10.07 -26.21 -7.77
CA LEU A 148 -9.76 -25.08 -6.90
C LEU A 148 -10.04 -25.43 -5.42
N ARG A 149 -11.16 -26.10 -5.12
CA ARG A 149 -11.46 -26.60 -3.77
C ARG A 149 -10.40 -27.58 -3.25
N LEU A 150 -9.94 -28.50 -4.11
CA LEU A 150 -8.92 -29.47 -3.74
C LEU A 150 -7.61 -28.77 -3.35
N TYR A 151 -7.20 -27.75 -4.12
CA TYR A 151 -5.98 -26.97 -3.84
C TYR A 151 -6.11 -26.12 -2.57
N LEU A 152 -7.27 -25.48 -2.37
CA LEU A 152 -7.57 -24.73 -1.14
C LEU A 152 -7.54 -25.66 0.09
N GLY A 153 -8.09 -26.86 0.01
CA GLY A 153 -8.01 -27.85 1.09
C GLY A 153 -6.59 -28.36 1.36
N GLY A 154 -5.74 -28.35 0.33
CA GLY A 154 -4.28 -28.60 0.51
C GLY A 154 -3.60 -27.50 1.30
N LEU A 155 -3.83 -26.24 0.88
CA LEU A 155 -3.28 -25.05 1.54
C LEU A 155 -3.79 -24.90 2.98
N GLU A 156 -5.07 -25.18 3.23
CA GLU A 156 -5.67 -25.21 4.58
C GLU A 156 -4.87 -26.12 5.53
N ARG A 157 -4.59 -27.36 5.11
CA ARG A 157 -3.83 -28.30 5.92
C ARG A 157 -2.39 -27.84 6.17
N GLN A 158 -1.76 -27.20 5.18
CA GLN A 158 -0.42 -26.63 5.34
C GLN A 158 -0.41 -25.47 6.33
N LEU A 159 -1.36 -24.55 6.23
CA LEU A 159 -1.50 -23.44 7.17
C LEU A 159 -1.81 -23.91 8.59
N ALA A 160 -2.69 -24.89 8.77
CA ALA A 160 -3.02 -25.45 10.07
C ALA A 160 -1.82 -26.12 10.77
N GLY A 161 -0.92 -26.74 10.00
CA GLY A 161 0.32 -27.34 10.54
C GLY A 161 1.46 -26.35 10.75
N ALA A 162 1.44 -25.22 10.05
CA ALA A 162 2.56 -24.29 9.99
C ALA A 162 2.87 -23.60 11.32
N VAL A 163 1.87 -23.34 12.15
CA VAL A 163 2.08 -22.69 13.47
C VAL A 163 3.06 -23.50 14.33
N GLN A 164 2.84 -24.81 14.41
CA GLN A 164 3.71 -25.67 15.20
C GLN A 164 5.08 -25.89 14.55
N GLU A 165 5.11 -26.06 13.22
CA GLU A 165 6.35 -26.28 12.49
C GLU A 165 7.28 -25.06 12.62
N ILE A 166 6.76 -23.85 12.38
CA ILE A 166 7.54 -22.61 12.42
C ILE A 166 8.02 -22.34 13.86
N ALA A 167 7.16 -22.50 14.87
CA ALA A 167 7.55 -22.35 16.26
C ALA A 167 8.67 -23.33 16.68
N GLN A 168 8.66 -24.55 16.18
CA GLN A 168 9.75 -25.52 16.43
C GLN A 168 11.06 -25.12 15.72
N LEU A 169 10.97 -24.58 14.50
CA LEU A 169 12.13 -24.09 13.77
C LEU A 169 12.77 -22.89 14.47
N GLU A 170 11.97 -21.96 14.97
CA GLU A 170 12.44 -20.81 15.75
C GLU A 170 13.09 -21.22 17.07
N ALA A 171 12.43 -22.09 17.84
CA ALA A 171 12.97 -22.61 19.09
C ALA A 171 14.30 -23.38 18.89
N GLY A 172 14.47 -23.99 17.71
CA GLY A 172 15.72 -24.63 17.29
C GLY A 172 16.76 -23.69 16.68
N GLY A 173 16.55 -22.38 16.67
CA GLY A 173 17.46 -21.39 16.06
C GLY A 173 17.53 -21.45 14.53
N ARG A 174 16.59 -22.12 13.86
CA ARG A 174 16.56 -22.32 12.41
C ARG A 174 15.72 -21.24 11.72
N VAL A 175 16.08 -19.97 11.94
CA VAL A 175 15.33 -18.79 11.48
C VAL A 175 15.15 -18.79 9.95
N ASP A 176 16.23 -19.11 9.19
CA ASP A 176 16.15 -19.14 7.72
C ASP A 176 15.15 -20.22 7.22
N ALA A 177 15.06 -21.35 7.90
CA ALA A 177 14.12 -22.39 7.54
C ALA A 177 12.67 -22.01 7.88
N ALA A 178 12.46 -21.26 8.97
CA ALA A 178 11.16 -20.70 9.34
C ALA A 178 10.69 -19.66 8.32
N GLN A 179 11.58 -18.76 7.90
CA GLN A 179 11.30 -17.78 6.85
C GLN A 179 10.97 -18.46 5.51
N ALA A 180 11.75 -19.44 5.09
CA ALA A 180 11.47 -20.20 3.87
C ALA A 180 10.13 -20.97 3.93
N ALA A 181 9.69 -21.41 5.10
CA ALA A 181 8.38 -22.04 5.27
C ALA A 181 7.25 -21.01 5.09
N LEU A 182 7.39 -19.82 5.67
CA LEU A 182 6.45 -18.72 5.50
C LEU A 182 6.35 -18.25 4.04
N ALA A 183 7.48 -18.09 3.37
CA ALA A 183 7.54 -17.72 1.96
C ALA A 183 6.74 -18.70 1.09
N ARG A 184 6.95 -19.99 1.26
CA ARG A 184 6.19 -21.04 0.53
C ARG A 184 4.69 -20.97 0.77
N LEU A 185 4.25 -20.66 1.99
CA LEU A 185 2.84 -20.48 2.30
C LEU A 185 2.27 -19.24 1.63
N GLY A 186 3.04 -18.13 1.63
CA GLY A 186 2.69 -16.89 0.93
C GLY A 186 2.53 -17.10 -0.58
N GLU A 187 3.49 -17.82 -1.21
CA GLU A 187 3.41 -18.20 -2.62
C GLU A 187 2.17 -19.06 -2.91
N GLY A 188 1.86 -20.02 -2.04
CA GLY A 188 0.66 -20.85 -2.14
C GLY A 188 -0.62 -20.03 -2.08
N CYS A 189 -0.70 -19.05 -1.16
CA CYS A 189 -1.81 -18.11 -1.07
C CYS A 189 -1.94 -17.27 -2.35
N ALA A 190 -0.86 -16.67 -2.84
CA ALA A 190 -0.84 -15.86 -4.06
C ALA A 190 -1.25 -16.68 -5.29
N MET A 191 -0.77 -17.91 -5.42
CA MET A 191 -1.12 -18.81 -6.52
C MET A 191 -2.62 -19.09 -6.58
N LEU A 192 -3.28 -19.20 -5.43
CA LEU A 192 -4.72 -19.45 -5.33
C LEU A 192 -5.55 -18.14 -5.26
N GLY A 193 -4.94 -16.99 -5.59
CA GLY A 193 -5.62 -15.69 -5.66
C GLY A 193 -5.96 -15.09 -4.30
N LEU A 194 -5.32 -15.55 -3.21
CA LEU A 194 -5.46 -15.04 -1.85
C LEU A 194 -4.34 -14.03 -1.56
N HIS A 195 -4.36 -12.93 -2.31
CA HIS A 195 -3.26 -11.95 -2.30
C HIS A 195 -3.13 -11.21 -0.95
N GLY A 196 -4.24 -10.96 -0.26
CA GLY A 196 -4.25 -10.40 1.09
C GLY A 196 -3.51 -11.27 2.11
N ALA A 197 -3.78 -12.57 2.07
CA ALA A 197 -3.10 -13.54 2.91
C ALA A 197 -1.60 -13.66 2.55
N ALA A 198 -1.27 -13.68 1.25
CA ALA A 198 0.10 -13.71 0.77
C ALA A 198 0.91 -12.49 1.25
N ALA A 199 0.36 -11.28 1.12
CA ALA A 199 1.00 -10.05 1.58
C ALA A 199 1.20 -10.02 3.10
N GLY A 200 0.22 -10.50 3.88
CA GLY A 200 0.35 -10.64 5.33
C GLY A 200 1.51 -11.55 5.74
N LEU A 201 1.67 -12.68 5.05
CA LEU A 201 2.78 -13.61 5.30
C LEU A 201 4.14 -13.04 4.82
N ALA A 202 4.19 -12.32 3.71
CA ALA A 202 5.41 -11.69 3.20
C ALA A 202 5.88 -10.49 4.04
N ALA A 203 4.98 -9.75 4.69
CA ALA A 203 5.35 -8.64 5.57
C ALA A 203 6.21 -9.09 6.76
N VAL A 204 6.15 -10.38 7.09
CA VAL A 204 6.98 -11.03 8.11
C VAL A 204 8.44 -11.20 7.65
N GLU A 205 8.69 -11.32 6.34
CA GLU A 205 10.05 -11.53 5.80
C GLU A 205 10.91 -10.26 5.86
N GLY A 206 10.32 -9.08 5.66
CA GLY A 206 11.05 -7.81 5.54
C GLY A 206 11.47 -7.16 6.86
N GLY A 207 10.88 -7.54 7.99
CA GLY A 207 11.08 -6.91 9.31
C GLY A 207 11.71 -7.79 10.38
N GLY A 208 12.10 -9.02 10.06
CA GLY A 208 12.40 -10.09 11.03
C GLY A 208 11.10 -10.81 11.42
N LEU A 209 11.22 -12.08 11.86
CA LEU A 209 10.05 -12.86 12.28
C LEU A 209 9.31 -12.10 13.40
N PRO A 210 8.00 -11.83 13.28
CA PRO A 210 7.23 -11.27 14.38
C PRO A 210 7.29 -12.26 15.54
N GLY A 211 7.19 -11.73 16.76
CA GLY A 211 7.07 -12.62 17.92
C GLY A 211 5.93 -13.65 17.74
N PRO A 212 5.91 -14.70 18.56
CA PRO A 212 4.99 -15.83 18.38
C PRO A 212 3.52 -15.45 18.18
N GLU A 213 3.06 -14.40 18.86
CA GLU A 213 1.69 -13.88 18.75
C GLU A 213 1.41 -13.23 17.38
N GLY A 214 2.38 -12.50 16.84
CA GLY A 214 2.23 -11.85 15.52
C GLY A 214 2.21 -12.87 14.39
N LEU A 215 3.06 -13.89 14.46
CA LEU A 215 3.09 -15.01 13.51
C LEU A 215 1.76 -15.79 13.53
N GLN A 216 1.28 -16.12 14.71
CA GLN A 216 0.02 -16.84 14.88
C GLN A 216 -1.14 -16.03 14.27
N THR A 217 -1.20 -14.73 14.53
CA THR A 217 -2.23 -13.82 13.97
C THR A 217 -2.23 -13.84 12.43
N GLN A 218 -1.05 -13.81 11.79
CA GLN A 218 -0.94 -13.82 10.33
C GLN A 218 -1.37 -15.17 9.74
N LEU A 219 -0.97 -16.29 10.35
CA LEU A 219 -1.36 -17.62 9.91
C LEU A 219 -2.87 -17.87 10.09
N GLU A 220 -3.45 -17.41 11.18
CA GLU A 220 -4.91 -17.46 11.42
C GLU A 220 -5.68 -16.61 10.39
N ALA A 221 -5.18 -15.42 10.06
CA ALA A 221 -5.76 -14.57 9.03
C ALA A 221 -5.73 -15.24 7.63
N ALA A 222 -4.61 -15.87 7.29
CA ALA A 222 -4.46 -16.63 6.05
C ALA A 222 -5.42 -17.84 6.00
N LEU A 223 -5.51 -18.59 7.09
CA LEU A 223 -6.45 -19.71 7.21
C LEU A 223 -7.90 -19.25 7.04
N ALA A 224 -8.27 -18.15 7.70
CA ALA A 224 -9.61 -17.57 7.58
C ALA A 224 -9.93 -17.14 6.12
N ALA A 225 -8.94 -16.64 5.37
CA ALA A 225 -9.11 -16.29 3.96
C ALA A 225 -9.37 -17.54 3.09
N VAL A 226 -8.66 -18.64 3.34
CA VAL A 226 -8.87 -19.93 2.66
C VAL A 226 -10.29 -20.45 2.92
N LEU A 227 -10.72 -20.45 4.17
CA LEU A 227 -12.05 -20.93 4.56
C LEU A 227 -13.17 -20.11 3.91
N ARG A 228 -13.08 -18.78 3.94
CA ARG A 228 -14.03 -17.91 3.25
C ARG A 228 -14.12 -18.22 1.75
N ARG A 229 -12.97 -18.48 1.11
CA ARG A 229 -12.92 -18.83 -0.32
C ARG A 229 -13.61 -20.16 -0.61
N GLN A 230 -13.46 -21.16 0.25
CA GLN A 230 -14.15 -22.44 0.14
C GLN A 230 -15.66 -22.30 0.30
N GLU A 231 -16.13 -21.48 1.23
CA GLU A 231 -17.54 -21.16 1.42
C GLU A 231 -18.16 -20.51 0.17
N MET A 232 -17.45 -19.51 -0.42
CA MET A 232 -17.89 -18.88 -1.67
C MET A 232 -18.07 -19.91 -2.81
N LEU A 233 -17.15 -20.86 -2.95
CA LEU A 233 -17.25 -21.94 -3.93
C LEU A 233 -18.38 -22.93 -3.59
N GLY A 234 -18.70 -23.12 -2.31
CA GLY A 234 -19.83 -23.95 -1.87
C GLY A 234 -21.18 -23.39 -2.32
N GLY A 235 -21.34 -22.07 -2.27
CA GLY A 235 -22.56 -21.37 -2.71
C GLY A 235 -22.76 -21.29 -4.23
N MET A 236 -21.71 -21.53 -5.03
CA MET A 236 -21.79 -21.50 -6.51
C MET A 236 -22.29 -22.83 -7.13
N THR A 237 -22.45 -23.87 -6.33
CA THR A 237 -22.88 -25.23 -6.80
C THR A 237 -24.27 -25.62 -6.35
N ALA A 238 -25.01 -24.72 -5.72
CA ALA A 238 -26.45 -24.86 -5.38
C ALA A 238 -27.27 -24.01 -6.32
#